data_0b4643da343372a5e6507cd049957e18
#
_entry.id   0b4643da343372a5e6507cd049957e18
#
_cell.length_a   1.000
_cell.length_b   1.000
_cell.length_c   1.000
_cell.angle_alpha   90.00
_cell.angle_beta   90.00
_cell.angle_gamma   90.00
#
_symmetry.space_group_name_H-M   'P 1'
#
loop_
_entity.id
_entity.type
_entity.pdbx_description
1 polymer ?
#
loop_
_entity_poly.entity_id
_entity_poly.type
_entity_poly.pdbx_seq_one_letter_code
_entity_poly.pdbx_strand_id
1 'polypeptide(L)'
;MNRYFNFSLLSTVFTYLLIFIGGLVRVSGAGMGCPDWPKCFGRWIPPTNLSQLPDYIDPEKFNLVLAWVEYLNRLFGALVGLIILITFILGYMHFKSSKKVFVPITAAFFLTLLEGWVGAKLVDTVLDPITITIHLLLALIIIGLIIYLSLIHISEPTRPVM
;
A
#
# COMPACT_ATOMS: atom_id res chain seq x y z
N MET A 1 -3.71 5.41 -24.25
CA MET A 1 -4.92 5.76 -23.51
C MET A 1 -5.50 4.55 -22.77
N ASN A 2 -5.81 3.43 -23.42
CA ASN A 2 -6.34 2.23 -22.77
C ASN A 2 -5.44 1.68 -21.62
N ARG A 3 -4.10 1.77 -21.75
CA ARG A 3 -3.16 1.28 -20.71
C ARG A 3 -3.28 2.09 -19.41
N TYR A 4 -3.33 3.42 -19.50
CA TYR A 4 -3.51 4.27 -18.31
C TYR A 4 -4.82 3.96 -17.60
N PHE A 5 -5.93 3.83 -18.34
CA PHE A 5 -7.22 3.48 -17.77
C PHE A 5 -7.20 2.13 -17.05
N ASN A 6 -6.64 1.09 -17.68
CA ASN A 6 -6.52 -0.23 -17.07
C ASN A 6 -5.69 -0.20 -15.78
N PHE A 7 -4.57 0.54 -15.76
CA PHE A 7 -3.74 0.67 -14.57
C PHE A 7 -4.41 1.53 -13.49
N SER A 8 -5.17 2.57 -13.85
CA SER A 8 -5.95 3.35 -12.89
C SER A 8 -7.04 2.50 -12.22
N LEU A 9 -7.77 1.70 -12.99
CA LEU A 9 -8.76 0.76 -12.46
C LEU A 9 -8.11 -0.32 -11.59
N LEU A 10 -6.99 -0.88 -12.05
CA LEU A 10 -6.22 -1.87 -11.30
C LEU A 10 -5.73 -1.27 -9.97
N SER A 11 -5.18 -0.04 -9.98
CA SER A 11 -4.80 0.69 -8.76
C SER A 11 -5.98 0.81 -7.79
N THR A 12 -7.17 1.16 -8.30
CA THR A 12 -8.37 1.31 -7.47
C THR A 12 -8.73 0.00 -6.77
N VAL A 13 -8.85 -1.09 -7.54
CA VAL A 13 -9.22 -2.40 -7.01
C VAL A 13 -8.19 -2.91 -6.00
N PHE A 14 -6.92 -2.83 -6.33
CA PHE A 14 -5.85 -3.35 -5.46
C PHE A 14 -5.66 -2.50 -4.20
N THR A 15 -5.81 -1.17 -4.29
CA THR A 15 -5.76 -0.30 -3.10
C THR A 15 -6.95 -0.59 -2.18
N TYR A 16 -8.15 -0.77 -2.72
CA TYR A 16 -9.32 -1.16 -1.92
C TYR A 16 -9.11 -2.49 -1.20
N LEU A 17 -8.62 -3.50 -1.94
CA LEU A 17 -8.30 -4.81 -1.35
C LEU A 17 -7.22 -4.71 -0.28
N LEU A 18 -6.19 -3.88 -0.48
CA LEU A 18 -5.13 -3.68 0.51
C LEU A 18 -5.67 -3.06 1.79
N ILE A 19 -6.55 -2.05 1.71
CA ILE A 19 -7.20 -1.43 2.86
C ILE A 19 -8.03 -2.47 3.62
N PHE A 20 -8.81 -3.27 2.90
CA PHE A 20 -9.64 -4.32 3.50
C PHE A 20 -8.78 -5.40 4.18
N ILE A 21 -7.75 -5.92 3.50
CA ILE A 21 -6.84 -6.94 4.06
C ILE A 21 -6.07 -6.36 5.25
N GLY A 22 -5.56 -5.11 5.16
CA GLY A 22 -4.89 -4.44 6.27
C GLY A 22 -5.78 -4.31 7.51
N GLY A 23 -7.07 -4.02 7.33
CA GLY A 23 -8.06 -4.05 8.39
C GLY A 23 -8.21 -5.44 9.03
N LEU A 24 -8.26 -6.50 8.22
CA LEU A 24 -8.31 -7.89 8.71
C LEU A 24 -7.04 -8.28 9.47
N VAL A 25 -5.87 -7.93 8.95
CA VAL A 25 -4.56 -8.14 9.61
C VAL A 25 -4.55 -7.50 11.00
N ARG A 26 -5.07 -6.28 11.09
CA ARG A 26 -5.16 -5.58 12.37
C ARG A 26 -6.11 -6.29 13.37
N VAL A 27 -7.32 -6.64 12.93
CA VAL A 27 -8.34 -7.27 13.81
C VAL A 27 -7.92 -8.68 14.22
N SER A 28 -7.19 -9.41 13.37
CA SER A 28 -6.64 -10.75 13.70
C SER A 28 -5.46 -10.72 14.68
N GLY A 29 -4.95 -9.54 15.03
CA GLY A 29 -3.75 -9.40 15.87
C GLY A 29 -2.44 -9.63 15.10
N ALA A 30 -2.50 -9.85 13.79
CA ALA A 30 -1.32 -10.10 12.96
C ALA A 30 -0.50 -8.83 12.67
N GLY A 31 -0.99 -7.64 13.00
CA GLY A 31 -0.30 -6.39 12.75
C GLY A 31 1.00 -6.20 13.55
N MET A 32 1.33 -7.12 14.44
CA MET A 32 2.61 -7.21 15.17
C MET A 32 3.27 -8.58 15.01
N GLY A 33 2.95 -9.30 13.95
CA GLY A 33 3.55 -10.61 13.64
C GLY A 33 5.02 -10.53 13.27
N CYS A 34 5.49 -9.37 12.77
CA CYS A 34 6.89 -9.07 12.47
C CYS A 34 7.36 -7.92 13.36
N PRO A 35 8.35 -8.13 14.25
CA PRO A 35 8.78 -7.10 15.21
C PRO A 35 9.65 -5.98 14.59
N ASP A 36 10.10 -6.14 13.37
CA ASP A 36 11.01 -5.24 12.67
C ASP A 36 10.50 -4.87 11.26
N TRP A 37 11.05 -3.82 10.71
CA TRP A 37 10.78 -3.35 9.35
C TRP A 37 12.09 -2.80 8.72
N PRO A 38 12.37 -3.06 7.44
CA PRO A 38 11.58 -3.78 6.41
C PRO A 38 11.65 -5.31 6.50
N LYS A 39 12.46 -5.83 7.39
CA LYS A 39 12.65 -7.25 7.64
C LYS A 39 11.53 -7.82 8.53
N CYS A 40 11.58 -9.11 8.77
CA CYS A 40 10.73 -9.82 9.72
C CYS A 40 11.59 -10.82 10.48
N PHE A 41 11.78 -10.62 11.78
CA PHE A 41 12.74 -11.36 12.62
C PHE A 41 14.18 -11.30 12.07
N GLY A 42 14.64 -10.10 11.66
CA GLY A 42 15.96 -9.86 11.10
C GLY A 42 16.19 -10.39 9.69
N ARG A 43 15.21 -11.04 9.05
CA ARG A 43 15.28 -11.69 7.73
C ARG A 43 14.40 -11.03 6.69
N TRP A 44 14.77 -11.17 5.41
CA TRP A 44 13.92 -10.70 4.29
C TRP A 44 12.70 -11.61 4.05
N ILE A 45 12.80 -12.88 4.42
CA ILE A 45 11.70 -13.86 4.39
C ILE A 45 11.52 -14.36 5.83
N PRO A 46 10.29 -14.32 6.37
CA PRO A 46 10.02 -14.74 7.74
C PRO A 46 10.49 -16.17 8.02
N PRO A 47 10.88 -16.50 9.27
CA PRO A 47 11.17 -17.87 9.67
C PRO A 47 9.97 -18.78 9.43
N THR A 48 10.22 -20.03 9.06
CA THR A 48 9.21 -21.08 8.94
C THR A 48 9.18 -22.04 10.12
N ASN A 49 10.18 -21.96 10.99
CA ASN A 49 10.28 -22.77 12.20
C ASN A 49 11.14 -22.05 13.27
N LEU A 50 11.04 -22.51 14.51
CA LEU A 50 11.74 -21.91 15.64
C LEU A 50 13.28 -21.94 15.51
N SER A 51 13.85 -22.95 14.84
CA SER A 51 15.29 -23.07 14.65
C SER A 51 15.91 -21.98 13.75
N GLN A 52 15.07 -21.25 13.04
CA GLN A 52 15.48 -20.15 12.16
C GLN A 52 15.42 -18.77 12.85
N LEU A 53 14.92 -18.71 14.06
CA LEU A 53 14.88 -17.47 14.84
C LEU A 53 16.29 -17.03 15.23
N PRO A 54 16.59 -15.73 15.23
CA PRO A 54 17.80 -15.20 15.83
C PRO A 54 17.80 -15.44 17.35
N ASP A 55 19.00 -15.66 17.93
CA ASP A 55 19.18 -15.97 19.37
C ASP A 55 18.66 -14.89 20.32
N TYR A 56 18.52 -13.66 19.84
CA TYR A 56 18.02 -12.51 20.62
C TYR A 56 16.49 -12.40 20.64
N ILE A 57 15.78 -13.27 19.90
CA ILE A 57 14.31 -13.29 19.86
C ILE A 57 13.80 -14.41 20.77
N ASP A 58 12.90 -14.04 21.68
CA ASP A 58 12.20 -14.97 22.55
C ASP A 58 11.29 -15.90 21.70
N PRO A 59 11.51 -17.22 21.70
CA PRO A 59 10.69 -18.18 20.95
C PRO A 59 9.19 -18.12 21.28
N GLU A 60 8.81 -17.71 22.50
CA GLU A 60 7.42 -17.61 22.93
C GLU A 60 6.68 -16.44 22.20
N LYS A 61 7.40 -15.45 21.70
CA LYS A 61 6.85 -14.33 20.93
C LYS A 61 6.66 -14.64 19.45
N PHE A 62 7.16 -15.78 18.98
CA PHE A 62 7.04 -16.16 17.59
C PHE A 62 5.74 -16.89 17.31
N ASN A 63 4.94 -16.31 16.41
CA ASN A 63 3.77 -16.98 15.85
C ASN A 63 3.91 -17.00 14.32
N LEU A 64 4.08 -18.21 13.77
CA LEU A 64 4.28 -18.45 12.34
C LEU A 64 3.17 -17.81 11.49
N VAL A 65 1.90 -18.03 11.88
CA VAL A 65 0.75 -17.55 11.08
C VAL A 65 0.71 -16.03 11.08
N LEU A 66 0.85 -15.39 12.25
CA LEU A 66 0.82 -13.94 12.36
C LEU A 66 1.98 -13.30 11.59
N ALA A 67 3.18 -13.86 11.68
CA ALA A 67 4.37 -13.38 10.96
C ALA A 67 4.17 -13.42 9.44
N TRP A 68 3.67 -14.51 8.90
CA TRP A 68 3.46 -14.66 7.47
C TRP A 68 2.27 -13.83 6.96
N VAL A 69 1.19 -13.70 7.73
CA VAL A 69 0.05 -12.85 7.37
C VAL A 69 0.49 -11.39 7.28
N GLU A 70 1.24 -10.89 8.25
CA GLU A 70 1.76 -9.52 8.19
C GLU A 70 2.75 -9.34 7.04
N TYR A 71 3.68 -10.26 6.85
CA TYR A 71 4.65 -10.18 5.76
C TYR A 71 3.99 -10.15 4.39
N LEU A 72 3.00 -11.01 4.14
CA LEU A 72 2.25 -11.02 2.88
C LEU A 72 1.48 -9.72 2.66
N ASN A 73 0.92 -9.15 3.73
CA ASN A 73 0.28 -7.83 3.65
C ASN A 73 1.27 -6.73 3.27
N ARG A 74 2.50 -6.75 3.82
CA ARG A 74 3.58 -5.81 3.44
C ARG A 74 3.97 -5.97 1.96
N LEU A 75 4.12 -7.21 1.47
CA LEU A 75 4.40 -7.48 0.06
C LEU A 75 3.27 -7.00 -0.85
N PHE A 76 2.03 -7.21 -0.43
CA PHE A 76 0.88 -6.72 -1.18
C PHE A 76 0.85 -5.19 -1.21
N GLY A 77 1.21 -4.52 -0.12
CA GLY A 77 1.40 -3.06 -0.07
C GLY A 77 2.47 -2.57 -1.06
N ALA A 78 3.62 -3.26 -1.12
CA ALA A 78 4.68 -2.94 -2.09
C ALA A 78 4.21 -3.13 -3.54
N LEU A 79 3.44 -4.18 -3.83
CA LEU A 79 2.83 -4.41 -5.15
C LEU A 79 1.87 -3.28 -5.53
N VAL A 80 1.00 -2.85 -4.61
CA VAL A 80 0.07 -1.73 -4.82
C VAL A 80 0.85 -0.44 -5.09
N GLY A 81 1.90 -0.17 -4.33
CA GLY A 81 2.79 0.97 -4.56
C GLY A 81 3.42 0.96 -5.96
N LEU A 82 3.84 -0.21 -6.44
CA LEU A 82 4.37 -0.39 -7.81
C LEU A 82 3.30 -0.12 -8.87
N ILE A 83 2.08 -0.59 -8.69
CA ILE A 83 0.97 -0.35 -9.62
C ILE A 83 0.66 1.16 -9.69
N ILE A 84 0.63 1.85 -8.54
CA ILE A 84 0.42 3.31 -8.49
C ILE A 84 1.58 4.06 -9.15
N LEU A 85 2.82 3.63 -8.97
CA LEU A 85 3.99 4.18 -9.66
C LEU A 85 3.86 4.06 -11.19
N ILE A 86 3.46 2.88 -11.68
CA ILE A 86 3.23 2.68 -13.13
C ILE A 86 2.10 3.60 -13.62
N THR A 87 1.02 3.72 -12.87
CA THR A 87 -0.09 4.62 -13.19
C THR A 87 0.38 6.08 -13.24
N PHE A 88 1.21 6.50 -12.29
CA PHE A 88 1.82 7.84 -12.27
C PHE A 88 2.70 8.08 -13.51
N ILE A 89 3.58 7.13 -13.87
CA ILE A 89 4.46 7.23 -15.04
C ILE A 89 3.61 7.36 -16.32
N LEU A 90 2.59 6.53 -16.48
CA LEU A 90 1.66 6.60 -17.61
C LEU A 90 0.90 7.93 -17.64
N GLY A 91 0.47 8.42 -16.48
CA GLY A 91 -0.18 9.72 -16.32
C GLY A 91 0.75 10.87 -16.72
N TYR A 92 2.00 10.84 -16.29
CA TYR A 92 3.02 11.81 -16.68
C TYR A 92 3.25 11.82 -18.20
N MET A 93 3.38 10.66 -18.82
CA MET A 93 3.66 10.52 -20.25
C MET A 93 2.51 11.02 -21.13
N HIS A 94 1.26 10.80 -20.71
CA HIS A 94 0.09 11.07 -21.59
C HIS A 94 -0.72 12.28 -21.17
N PHE A 95 -0.68 12.72 -19.89
CA PHE A 95 -1.61 13.72 -19.33
C PHE A 95 -0.92 14.84 -18.56
N LYS A 96 0.39 15.05 -18.71
CA LYS A 96 1.14 16.11 -17.99
C LYS A 96 0.57 17.51 -18.19
N SER A 97 -0.11 17.78 -19.31
CA SER A 97 -0.76 19.06 -19.60
C SER A 97 -2.17 19.17 -19.01
N SER A 98 -2.78 18.07 -18.62
CA SER A 98 -4.10 18.03 -18.01
C SER A 98 -4.02 18.09 -16.49
N LYS A 99 -4.18 19.28 -15.90
CA LYS A 99 -4.15 19.45 -14.43
C LYS A 99 -5.16 18.54 -13.71
N LYS A 100 -6.32 18.25 -14.33
CA LYS A 100 -7.38 17.40 -13.76
C LYS A 100 -6.93 15.96 -13.53
N VAL A 101 -5.99 15.45 -14.33
CA VAL A 101 -5.45 14.08 -14.21
C VAL A 101 -4.10 14.09 -13.52
N PHE A 102 -3.21 15.01 -13.95
CA PHE A 102 -1.83 15.01 -13.50
C PHE A 102 -1.67 15.35 -12.01
N VAL A 103 -2.41 16.34 -11.51
CA VAL A 103 -2.31 16.72 -10.09
C VAL A 103 -2.78 15.60 -9.16
N PRO A 104 -3.98 14.98 -9.34
CA PRO A 104 -4.42 13.90 -8.48
C PRO A 104 -3.52 12.65 -8.52
N ILE A 105 -3.00 12.24 -9.68
CA ILE A 105 -2.12 11.07 -9.74
C ILE A 105 -0.77 11.34 -9.10
N THR A 106 -0.23 12.56 -9.23
CA THR A 106 0.99 12.98 -8.57
C THR A 106 0.80 12.99 -7.05
N ALA A 107 -0.30 13.58 -6.58
CA ALA A 107 -0.65 13.58 -5.16
C ALA A 107 -0.81 12.15 -4.61
N ALA A 108 -1.54 11.28 -5.32
CA ALA A 108 -1.72 9.88 -4.93
C ALA A 108 -0.38 9.13 -4.82
N PHE A 109 0.53 9.34 -5.77
CA PHE A 109 1.85 8.71 -5.75
C PHE A 109 2.68 9.15 -4.53
N PHE A 110 2.82 10.46 -4.28
CA PHE A 110 3.59 10.95 -3.13
C PHE A 110 2.95 10.59 -1.79
N LEU A 111 1.62 10.61 -1.70
CA LEU A 111 0.92 10.13 -0.51
C LEU A 111 1.13 8.63 -0.29
N THR A 112 1.24 7.83 -1.35
CA THR A 112 1.57 6.39 -1.23
C THR A 112 2.97 6.16 -0.68
N LEU A 113 3.96 6.98 -1.06
CA LEU A 113 5.30 6.94 -0.46
C LEU A 113 5.26 7.29 1.04
N LEU A 114 4.52 8.34 1.38
CA LEU A 114 4.30 8.74 2.78
C LEU A 114 3.57 7.63 3.56
N GLU A 115 2.57 6.99 2.96
CA GLU A 115 1.83 5.88 3.54
C GLU A 115 2.73 4.69 3.87
N GLY A 116 3.64 4.33 2.96
CA GLY A 116 4.65 3.30 3.20
C GLY A 116 5.58 3.65 4.37
N TRP A 117 5.98 4.91 4.48
CA TRP A 117 6.79 5.39 5.61
C TRP A 117 6.01 5.36 6.92
N VAL A 118 4.76 5.82 6.94
CA VAL A 118 3.89 5.75 8.14
C VAL A 118 3.64 4.29 8.52
N GLY A 119 3.48 3.39 7.53
CA GLY A 119 3.37 1.94 7.76
C GLY A 119 4.61 1.35 8.45
N ALA A 120 5.82 1.82 8.10
CA ALA A 120 7.04 1.45 8.83
C ALA A 120 7.00 1.94 10.28
N LYS A 121 6.52 3.18 10.50
CA LYS A 121 6.39 3.77 11.84
C LYS A 121 5.38 3.04 12.73
N LEU A 122 4.35 2.42 12.17
CA LEU A 122 3.41 1.58 12.93
C LEU A 122 4.11 0.44 13.66
N VAL A 123 5.12 -0.17 13.04
CA VAL A 123 5.92 -1.23 13.69
C VAL A 123 6.78 -0.64 14.81
N ASP A 124 7.48 0.47 14.54
CA ASP A 124 8.33 1.13 15.53
C ASP A 124 7.55 1.62 16.76
N THR A 125 6.32 2.08 16.57
CA THR A 125 5.45 2.63 17.63
C THR A 125 4.55 1.57 18.29
N VAL A 126 4.71 0.31 17.96
CA VAL A 126 3.92 -0.81 18.51
C VAL A 126 2.41 -0.54 18.33
N LEU A 127 2.01 -0.15 17.12
CA LEU A 127 0.63 0.15 16.75
C LEU A 127 -0.02 1.28 17.58
N ASP A 128 0.71 2.36 17.82
CA ASP A 128 0.15 3.53 18.49
C ASP A 128 -1.16 4.00 17.82
N PRO A 129 -2.23 4.27 18.59
CA PRO A 129 -3.54 4.63 18.04
C PRO A 129 -3.54 5.86 17.14
N ILE A 130 -2.70 6.86 17.43
CA ILE A 130 -2.59 8.08 16.62
C ILE A 130 -1.96 7.75 15.26
N THR A 131 -0.86 6.99 15.27
CA THR A 131 -0.16 6.56 14.06
C THR A 131 -1.06 5.70 13.17
N ILE A 132 -1.85 4.80 13.77
CA ILE A 132 -2.85 4.00 13.05
C ILE A 132 -3.90 4.90 12.40
N THR A 133 -4.42 5.89 13.13
CA THR A 133 -5.44 6.80 12.62
C THR A 133 -4.93 7.61 11.43
N ILE A 134 -3.69 8.10 11.51
CA ILE A 134 -3.03 8.82 10.40
C ILE A 134 -2.87 7.92 9.18
N HIS A 135 -2.37 6.68 9.38
CA HIS A 135 -2.21 5.70 8.30
C HIS A 135 -3.55 5.40 7.61
N LEU A 136 -4.60 5.11 8.37
CA LEU A 136 -5.92 4.86 7.81
C LEU A 136 -6.48 6.07 7.05
N LEU A 137 -6.31 7.29 7.59
CA LEU A 137 -6.77 8.52 6.93
C LEU A 137 -6.04 8.76 5.61
N LEU A 138 -4.73 8.56 5.56
CA LEU A 138 -3.93 8.67 4.34
C LEU A 138 -4.39 7.64 3.30
N ALA A 139 -4.62 6.39 3.69
CA ALA A 139 -5.14 5.35 2.81
C ALA A 139 -6.49 5.73 2.19
N LEU A 140 -7.41 6.32 2.99
CA LEU A 140 -8.71 6.80 2.50
C LEU A 140 -8.57 7.98 1.53
N ILE A 141 -7.62 8.88 1.74
CA ILE A 141 -7.34 9.97 0.80
C ILE A 141 -6.79 9.41 -0.52
N ILE A 142 -5.83 8.49 -0.44
CA ILE A 142 -5.23 7.85 -1.62
C ILE A 142 -6.30 7.15 -2.46
N ILE A 143 -7.14 6.30 -1.85
CA ILE A 143 -8.19 5.59 -2.60
C ILE A 143 -9.20 6.56 -3.21
N GLY A 144 -9.56 7.65 -2.52
CA GLY A 144 -10.44 8.69 -3.04
C GLY A 144 -9.87 9.36 -4.31
N LEU A 145 -8.57 9.70 -4.32
CA LEU A 145 -7.89 10.26 -5.49
C LEU A 145 -7.85 9.27 -6.66
N ILE A 146 -7.57 7.99 -6.39
CA ILE A 146 -7.49 6.96 -7.44
C ILE A 146 -8.87 6.64 -8.01
N ILE A 147 -9.94 6.61 -7.19
CA ILE A 147 -11.32 6.48 -7.65
C ILE A 147 -11.68 7.66 -8.56
N TYR A 148 -11.39 8.89 -8.15
CA TYR A 148 -11.61 10.06 -8.98
C TYR A 148 -10.93 9.91 -10.36
N LEU A 149 -9.68 9.45 -10.40
CA LEU A 149 -8.93 9.22 -11.63
C LEU A 149 -9.55 8.13 -12.52
N SER A 150 -10.07 7.06 -11.93
CA SER A 150 -10.73 5.99 -12.67
C SER A 150 -12.07 6.45 -13.27
N LEU A 151 -12.82 7.32 -12.56
CA LEU A 151 -14.12 7.82 -13.00
C LEU A 151 -14.02 8.92 -14.05
N ILE A 152 -13.03 9.81 -13.98
CA ILE A 152 -12.91 10.92 -14.93
C ILE A 152 -12.68 10.43 -16.37
N HIS A 153 -12.08 9.25 -16.54
CA HIS A 153 -11.90 8.62 -17.84
C HIS A 153 -13.17 7.95 -18.40
N ILE A 154 -14.12 7.63 -17.54
CA ILE A 154 -15.42 7.08 -17.97
C ILE A 154 -16.32 8.20 -18.45
N SER A 155 -16.24 9.38 -17.84
CA SER A 155 -17.12 10.53 -18.14
C SER A 155 -16.65 11.39 -19.33
N GLU A 156 -15.38 11.30 -19.76
CA GLU A 156 -14.85 11.97 -20.96
C GLU A 156 -14.35 10.93 -21.99
N PRO A 157 -15.25 10.17 -22.67
CA PRO A 157 -14.81 9.32 -23.77
C PRO A 157 -14.37 10.24 -24.92
N THR A 158 -13.05 10.31 -25.10
CA THR A 158 -12.40 10.79 -26.34
C THR A 158 -13.02 12.01 -27.01
N ARG A 159 -12.78 13.21 -26.50
CA ARG A 159 -12.65 14.36 -27.42
C ARG A 159 -11.34 14.14 -28.18
N PRO A 160 -11.39 13.97 -29.51
CA PRO A 160 -10.16 13.99 -30.30
C PRO A 160 -9.51 15.34 -30.05
N VAL A 161 -8.25 15.34 -29.66
CA VAL A 161 -7.42 16.54 -29.66
C VAL A 161 -7.25 16.89 -31.13
N MET A 162 -8.13 17.74 -31.62
CA MET A 162 -7.86 18.46 -32.88
C MET A 162 -6.76 19.46 -32.65
#